data_beb7ab8d68abc2bc2b5643814c87b0c6
#
_entry.id   beb7ab8d68abc2bc2b5643814c87b0c6
#
_cell.length_a   1.000
_cell.length_b   1.000
_cell.length_c   1.000
_cell.angle_alpha   90.00
_cell.angle_beta   90.00
_cell.angle_gamma   90.00
#
_symmetry.space_group_name_H-M   'P 1'
#
loop_
_entity.id
_entity.type
_entity.pdbx_description
1 polymer ?
#
loop_
_entity_poly.entity_id
_entity_poly.type
_entity_poly.pdbx_seq_one_letter_code
_entity_poly.pdbx_strand_id
1 'polypeptide(L)'
;SSRPVASNEELPLGTDSVDVVVIHHALDFATNSHRVLREATRVLRPGGHMLIIGFNPYSFWGFWKVFKRKKNIPWRGRFISKGRVTDWLKLLDLHIDSVLYGLHFMPLKMSNLLRYATKLEKFGSNIRSPFGGAYYIHCIKQVAPLTPIVPRWRPLRARSSVMPATENVRAKIKLH
;
A
#
# COMPACT_ATOMS: atom_id res chain seq x y z
N SER A 1 21.03 -25.62 7.46
CA SER A 1 20.64 -24.29 6.90
C SER A 1 20.14 -23.41 8.04
N SER A 2 20.99 -22.50 8.50
CA SER A 2 20.64 -21.51 9.51
C SER A 2 19.61 -20.54 8.91
N ARG A 3 18.41 -20.50 9.48
CA ARG A 3 17.43 -19.46 9.15
C ARG A 3 17.97 -18.14 9.68
N PRO A 4 18.06 -17.07 8.86
CA PRO A 4 18.50 -15.79 9.34
C PRO A 4 17.49 -15.29 10.40
N VAL A 5 17.96 -15.06 11.60
CA VAL A 5 17.19 -14.41 12.66
C VAL A 5 17.42 -12.90 12.49
N ALA A 6 16.38 -12.20 12.05
CA ALA A 6 16.42 -10.76 11.88
C ALA A 6 15.35 -10.09 12.74
N SER A 7 15.62 -8.86 13.16
CA SER A 7 14.58 -8.02 13.76
C SER A 7 13.57 -7.63 12.67
N ASN A 8 12.28 -7.61 13.01
CA ASN A 8 11.23 -7.12 12.11
C ASN A 8 11.42 -5.64 11.73
N GLU A 9 12.26 -4.92 12.46
CA GLU A 9 12.56 -3.51 12.25
C GLU A 9 13.77 -3.27 11.35
N GLU A 10 14.58 -4.31 11.10
CA GLU A 10 15.77 -4.28 10.23
C GLU A 10 15.93 -5.66 9.56
N LEU A 11 15.61 -5.72 8.26
CA LEU A 11 15.72 -6.95 7.49
C LEU A 11 17.07 -7.02 6.76
N PRO A 12 17.78 -8.14 6.81
CA PRO A 12 19.06 -8.32 6.10
C PRO A 12 18.83 -8.55 4.59
N LEU A 13 18.01 -7.71 3.97
CA LEU A 13 17.64 -7.75 2.56
C LEU A 13 17.97 -6.42 1.91
N GLY A 14 18.36 -6.46 0.65
CA GLY A 14 18.58 -5.26 -0.16
C GLY A 14 17.30 -4.46 -0.38
N THR A 15 17.42 -3.19 -0.72
CA THR A 15 16.32 -2.36 -1.16
C THR A 15 15.76 -2.91 -2.48
N ASP A 16 14.43 -2.89 -2.66
CA ASP A 16 13.73 -3.31 -3.87
C ASP A 16 14.10 -4.75 -4.33
N SER A 17 14.33 -5.65 -3.37
CA SER A 17 14.86 -6.99 -3.64
C SER A 17 13.83 -8.11 -3.62
N VAL A 18 12.61 -7.85 -3.13
CA VAL A 18 11.55 -8.88 -3.01
C VAL A 18 10.27 -8.47 -3.72
N ASP A 19 9.57 -9.45 -4.27
CA ASP A 19 8.29 -9.29 -4.97
C ASP A 19 7.10 -9.20 -4.03
N VAL A 20 7.16 -9.96 -2.94
CA VAL A 20 6.05 -10.12 -2.00
C VAL A 20 6.55 -10.07 -0.58
N VAL A 21 5.87 -9.28 0.25
CA VAL A 21 6.10 -9.23 1.70
C VAL A 21 4.80 -9.58 2.42
N VAL A 22 4.88 -10.51 3.36
CA VAL A 22 3.75 -10.86 4.25
C VAL A 22 4.07 -10.45 5.67
N ILE A 23 3.27 -9.56 6.23
CA ILE A 23 3.36 -9.09 7.61
C ILE A 23 2.25 -9.76 8.41
N HIS A 24 2.57 -10.89 9.05
CA HIS A 24 1.62 -11.66 9.84
C HIS A 24 1.73 -11.30 11.31
N HIS A 25 0.78 -10.51 11.82
CA HIS A 25 0.72 -10.02 13.21
C HIS A 25 1.98 -9.30 13.72
N ALA A 26 2.98 -9.05 12.86
CA ALA A 26 4.22 -8.42 13.28
C ALA A 26 3.99 -6.98 13.77
N LEU A 27 3.01 -6.27 13.20
CA LEU A 27 2.66 -4.91 13.64
C LEU A 27 2.05 -4.90 15.05
N ASP A 28 1.30 -5.95 15.41
CA ASP A 28 0.63 -6.04 16.71
C ASP A 28 1.62 -6.25 17.86
N PHE A 29 2.78 -6.86 17.56
CA PHE A 29 3.79 -7.21 18.57
C PHE A 29 5.08 -6.40 18.48
N ALA A 30 5.27 -5.60 17.42
CA ALA A 30 6.43 -4.74 17.27
C ALA A 30 6.46 -3.61 18.28
N THR A 31 7.64 -3.24 18.73
CA THR A 31 7.86 -2.05 19.56
C THR A 31 7.54 -0.80 18.73
N ASN A 32 7.97 -0.76 17.48
CA ASN A 32 7.73 0.33 16.56
C ASN A 32 7.14 -0.18 15.22
N SER A 33 5.82 -0.21 15.13
CA SER A 33 5.10 -0.70 13.94
C SER A 33 5.38 0.13 12.68
N HIS A 34 5.70 1.43 12.82
CA HIS A 34 6.09 2.28 11.69
C HIS A 34 7.44 1.86 11.07
N ARG A 35 8.42 1.48 11.91
CA ARG A 35 9.71 1.00 11.42
C ARG A 35 9.54 -0.29 10.64
N VAL A 36 8.71 -1.22 11.16
CA VAL A 36 8.40 -2.47 10.46
C VAL A 36 7.80 -2.21 9.08
N LEU A 37 6.81 -1.32 8.97
CA LEU A 37 6.19 -0.98 7.69
C LEU A 37 7.18 -0.30 6.73
N ARG A 38 7.99 0.64 7.23
CA ARG A 38 9.00 1.32 6.42
C ARG A 38 10.02 0.34 5.87
N GLU A 39 10.49 -0.58 6.71
CA GLU A 39 11.45 -1.58 6.33
C GLU A 39 10.87 -2.59 5.33
N ALA A 40 9.63 -3.03 5.54
CA ALA A 40 8.90 -3.86 4.59
C ALA A 40 8.72 -3.16 3.23
N THR A 41 8.44 -1.86 3.24
CA THR A 41 8.32 -1.06 2.02
C THR A 41 9.68 -0.87 1.32
N ARG A 42 10.78 -0.74 2.08
CA ARG A 42 12.13 -0.60 1.55
C ARG A 42 12.55 -1.83 0.75
N VAL A 43 12.33 -3.02 1.31
CA VAL A 43 12.73 -4.28 0.65
C VAL A 43 11.81 -4.68 -0.51
N LEU A 44 10.56 -4.20 -0.50
CA LEU A 44 9.58 -4.47 -1.54
C LEU A 44 9.90 -3.67 -2.79
N ARG A 45 10.00 -4.34 -3.94
CA ARG A 45 10.25 -3.67 -5.22
C ARG A 45 9.04 -2.86 -5.71
N PRO A 46 9.23 -1.85 -6.57
CA PRO A 46 8.13 -1.16 -7.24
C PRO A 46 7.23 -2.14 -7.98
N GLY A 47 5.91 -2.02 -7.80
CA GLY A 47 4.93 -2.99 -8.30
C GLY A 47 4.81 -4.27 -7.47
N GLY A 48 5.60 -4.44 -6.42
CA GLY A 48 5.52 -5.59 -5.51
C GLY A 48 4.29 -5.54 -4.61
N HIS A 49 3.92 -6.70 -4.08
CA HIS A 49 2.71 -6.90 -3.29
C HIS A 49 3.02 -7.03 -1.79
N MET A 50 2.24 -6.36 -0.96
CA MET A 50 2.33 -6.51 0.49
C MET A 50 0.99 -6.98 1.05
N LEU A 51 1.03 -8.03 1.87
CA LEU A 51 -0.13 -8.54 2.61
C LEU A 51 0.09 -8.30 4.11
N ILE A 52 -0.81 -7.58 4.72
CA ILE A 52 -0.79 -7.27 6.15
C ILE A 52 -1.95 -7.94 6.84
N ILE A 53 -1.64 -8.71 7.88
CA ILE A 53 -2.61 -9.38 8.73
C ILE A 53 -2.45 -8.85 10.14
N GLY A 54 -3.53 -8.30 10.71
CA GLY A 54 -3.53 -7.73 12.05
C GLY A 54 -4.82 -8.00 12.82
N PHE A 55 -4.76 -7.85 14.13
CA PHE A 55 -5.93 -7.98 14.99
C PHE A 55 -6.80 -6.71 14.96
N ASN A 56 -8.10 -6.91 14.82
CA ASN A 56 -9.05 -5.80 14.82
C ASN A 56 -9.44 -5.42 16.26
N PRO A 57 -9.12 -4.20 16.73
CA PRO A 57 -9.50 -3.76 18.07
C PRO A 57 -11.02 -3.60 18.25
N TYR A 58 -11.76 -3.35 17.17
CA TYR A 58 -13.22 -3.17 17.19
C TYR A 58 -13.99 -4.48 17.06
N SER A 59 -13.31 -5.61 17.10
CA SER A 59 -13.91 -6.93 17.09
C SER A 59 -14.28 -7.39 18.50
N PHE A 60 -15.05 -8.45 18.56
CA PHE A 60 -15.32 -9.16 19.82
C PHE A 60 -14.03 -9.59 20.53
N TRP A 61 -12.99 -9.94 19.77
CA TRP A 61 -11.66 -10.24 20.28
C TRP A 61 -11.00 -9.02 20.94
N GLY A 62 -11.12 -7.84 20.33
CA GLY A 62 -10.62 -6.58 20.90
C GLY A 62 -11.35 -6.22 22.19
N PHE A 63 -12.66 -6.36 22.23
CA PHE A 63 -13.46 -6.14 23.42
C PHE A 63 -13.08 -7.11 24.55
N TRP A 64 -12.98 -8.40 24.23
CA TRP A 64 -12.58 -9.43 25.20
C TRP A 64 -11.20 -9.22 25.78
N LYS A 65 -10.28 -8.59 25.03
CA LYS A 65 -8.95 -8.22 25.50
C LYS A 65 -8.98 -7.31 26.73
N VAL A 66 -9.98 -6.42 26.85
CA VAL A 66 -10.11 -5.50 27.99
C VAL A 66 -10.31 -6.28 29.29
N PHE A 67 -11.00 -7.42 29.23
CA PHE A 67 -11.29 -8.26 30.39
C PHE A 67 -10.22 -9.31 30.69
N LYS A 68 -9.37 -9.67 29.70
CA LYS A 68 -8.31 -10.64 29.88
C LYS A 68 -7.02 -9.97 30.35
N ARG A 69 -6.46 -10.45 31.45
CA ARG A 69 -5.13 -10.03 31.93
C ARG A 69 -4.07 -10.33 30.86
N LYS A 70 -3.17 -9.37 30.60
CA LYS A 70 -2.14 -9.35 29.54
C LYS A 70 -1.07 -10.47 29.59
N LYS A 71 -1.31 -11.58 30.30
CA LYS A 71 -0.28 -12.61 30.52
C LYS A 71 -0.04 -13.53 29.33
N ASN A 72 -1.02 -13.74 28.45
CA ASN A 72 -0.95 -14.73 27.37
C ASN A 72 -1.07 -14.08 25.99
N ILE A 73 -0.39 -14.67 24.99
CA ILE A 73 -0.59 -14.39 23.57
C ILE A 73 -2.01 -14.86 23.17
N PRO A 74 -2.82 -14.10 22.38
CA PRO A 74 -2.48 -12.85 21.67
C PRO A 74 -2.69 -11.55 22.47
N TRP A 75 -3.12 -11.61 23.71
CA TRP A 75 -3.57 -10.45 24.51
C TRP A 75 -2.45 -9.45 24.84
N ARG A 76 -1.19 -9.85 24.71
CA ARG A 76 -0.01 -8.97 24.88
C ARG A 76 0.19 -7.99 23.72
N GLY A 77 -0.30 -8.33 22.52
CA GLY A 77 -0.15 -7.50 21.31
C GLY A 77 -0.89 -6.17 21.44
N ARG A 78 -0.42 -5.16 20.72
CA ARG A 78 -1.10 -3.86 20.57
C ARG A 78 -2.01 -3.96 19.36
N PHE A 79 -3.31 -4.16 19.55
CA PHE A 79 -4.25 -4.22 18.42
C PHE A 79 -4.32 -2.84 17.75
N ILE A 80 -3.89 -2.77 16.51
CA ILE A 80 -3.84 -1.53 15.72
C ILE A 80 -5.07 -1.52 14.81
N SER A 81 -5.80 -0.41 14.80
CA SER A 81 -6.97 -0.30 13.93
C SER A 81 -6.58 -0.29 12.45
N LYS A 82 -7.42 -0.89 11.63
CA LYS A 82 -7.27 -0.86 10.17
C LYS A 82 -7.05 0.58 9.66
N GLY A 83 -7.86 1.54 10.12
CA GLY A 83 -7.74 2.95 9.72
C GLY A 83 -6.33 3.49 9.91
N ARG A 84 -5.74 3.27 11.09
CA ARG A 84 -4.37 3.72 11.37
C ARG A 84 -3.34 3.06 10.45
N VAL A 85 -3.47 1.76 10.19
CA VAL A 85 -2.56 1.07 9.25
C VAL A 85 -2.72 1.61 7.84
N THR A 86 -3.96 1.83 7.37
CA THR A 86 -4.20 2.39 6.03
C THR A 86 -3.66 3.80 5.87
N ASP A 87 -3.71 4.64 6.92
CA ASP A 87 -3.11 5.98 6.89
C ASP A 87 -1.59 5.90 6.77
N TRP A 88 -0.96 4.98 7.51
CA TRP A 88 0.48 4.77 7.40
C TRP A 88 0.92 4.25 6.02
N LEU A 89 0.13 3.35 5.41
CA LEU A 89 0.40 2.82 4.08
C LEU A 89 0.34 3.92 3.01
N LYS A 90 -0.63 4.83 3.11
CA LYS A 90 -0.73 5.99 2.21
C LYS A 90 0.49 6.91 2.31
N LEU A 91 1.03 7.11 3.53
CA LEU A 91 2.24 7.91 3.76
C LEU A 91 3.50 7.25 3.19
N LEU A 92 3.47 5.95 2.92
CA LEU A 92 4.55 5.16 2.33
C LEU A 92 4.35 4.89 0.82
N ASP A 93 3.44 5.61 0.18
CA ASP A 93 3.10 5.48 -1.25
C ASP A 93 2.66 4.06 -1.66
N LEU A 94 1.98 3.37 -0.73
CA LEU A 94 1.40 2.05 -0.98
C LEU A 94 -0.08 2.20 -1.37
N HIS A 95 -0.43 1.70 -2.55
CA HIS A 95 -1.82 1.63 -2.99
C HIS A 95 -2.54 0.46 -2.34
N ILE A 96 -3.67 0.71 -1.70
CA ILE A 96 -4.48 -0.32 -1.07
C ILE A 96 -5.44 -0.87 -2.13
N ASP A 97 -5.22 -2.13 -2.49
CA ASP A 97 -6.04 -2.84 -3.46
C ASP A 97 -7.30 -3.42 -2.82
N SER A 98 -7.15 -4.13 -1.72
CA SER A 98 -8.28 -4.77 -1.06
C SER A 98 -8.13 -4.84 0.45
N VAL A 99 -9.28 -4.83 1.14
CA VAL A 99 -9.35 -5.01 2.59
C VAL A 99 -10.45 -6.02 2.90
N LEU A 100 -10.07 -7.07 3.58
CA LEU A 100 -10.96 -8.14 4.01
C LEU A 100 -10.97 -8.24 5.53
N TYR A 101 -12.05 -8.75 6.08
CA TYR A 101 -12.16 -9.11 7.50
C TYR A 101 -12.42 -10.59 7.63
N GLY A 102 -11.81 -11.19 8.62
CA GLY A 102 -11.97 -12.61 8.93
C GLY A 102 -11.97 -12.86 10.43
N LEU A 103 -11.95 -14.14 10.82
CA LEU A 103 -12.03 -14.55 12.22
C LEU A 103 -13.28 -13.98 12.93
N HIS A 104 -14.44 -14.13 12.30
CA HIS A 104 -15.74 -13.77 12.91
C HIS A 104 -16.11 -14.70 14.07
N PHE A 105 -15.24 -15.66 14.35
CA PHE A 105 -15.41 -16.67 15.38
C PHE A 105 -15.03 -16.15 16.78
N MET A 106 -15.84 -16.48 17.76
CA MET A 106 -15.66 -16.11 19.15
C MET A 106 -14.63 -17.04 19.83
N PRO A 107 -13.66 -16.53 20.62
CA PRO A 107 -12.62 -17.34 21.26
C PRO A 107 -13.18 -18.11 22.48
N LEU A 108 -14.29 -18.80 22.32
CA LEU A 108 -14.88 -19.60 23.37
C LEU A 108 -14.36 -21.05 23.27
N LYS A 109 -13.81 -21.54 24.37
CA LYS A 109 -13.45 -22.95 24.56
C LYS A 109 -14.72 -23.83 24.66
N MET A 110 -15.56 -23.84 23.65
CA MET A 110 -16.69 -24.76 23.60
C MET A 110 -16.47 -25.76 22.48
N SER A 111 -16.11 -26.97 22.82
CA SER A 111 -15.91 -28.10 21.90
C SER A 111 -17.10 -28.36 20.96
N ASN A 112 -18.31 -28.01 21.38
CA ASN A 112 -19.51 -28.19 20.59
C ASN A 112 -19.74 -27.08 19.53
N LEU A 113 -19.07 -25.93 19.65
CA LEU A 113 -19.22 -24.81 18.69
C LEU A 113 -18.36 -25.00 17.45
N LEU A 114 -17.32 -25.82 17.49
CA LEU A 114 -16.47 -26.13 16.33
C LEU A 114 -17.27 -26.71 15.15
N ARG A 115 -18.34 -27.43 15.41
CA ARG A 115 -19.25 -27.97 14.36
C ARG A 115 -20.02 -26.86 13.63
N TYR A 116 -20.20 -25.70 14.27
CA TYR A 116 -20.89 -24.54 13.68
C TYR A 116 -19.93 -23.44 13.22
N ALA A 117 -18.63 -23.56 13.54
CA ALA A 117 -17.61 -22.56 13.20
C ALA A 117 -17.57 -22.27 11.70
N THR A 118 -17.57 -23.30 10.88
CA THR A 118 -17.58 -23.17 9.40
C THR A 118 -18.85 -22.52 8.87
N LYS A 119 -20.01 -22.74 9.50
CA LYS A 119 -21.26 -22.07 9.10
C LYS A 119 -21.29 -20.61 9.53
N LEU A 120 -20.80 -20.30 10.74
CA LEU A 120 -20.68 -18.94 11.26
C LEU A 120 -19.64 -18.12 10.48
N GLU A 121 -18.55 -18.75 10.06
CA GLU A 121 -17.51 -18.11 9.25
C GLU A 121 -18.01 -17.79 7.83
N LYS A 122 -18.75 -18.72 7.19
CA LYS A 122 -19.43 -18.48 5.93
C LYS A 122 -20.51 -17.39 6.04
N PHE A 123 -21.23 -17.34 7.14
CA PHE A 123 -22.23 -16.31 7.37
C PHE A 123 -21.60 -14.94 7.63
N GLY A 124 -20.52 -14.88 8.43
CA GLY A 124 -19.77 -13.66 8.71
C GLY A 124 -19.03 -13.11 7.50
N SER A 125 -18.42 -13.97 6.68
CA SER A 125 -17.73 -13.58 5.44
C SER A 125 -18.70 -13.02 4.38
N ASN A 126 -19.91 -13.55 4.32
CA ASN A 126 -20.93 -13.10 3.36
C ASN A 126 -21.48 -11.68 3.69
N ILE A 127 -21.37 -11.24 4.94
CA ILE A 127 -21.90 -9.93 5.40
C ILE A 127 -20.83 -8.82 5.30
N ARG A 128 -19.58 -9.10 4.88
CA ARG A 128 -18.46 -8.12 4.91
C ARG A 128 -18.40 -7.32 6.23
N SER A 129 -18.71 -7.99 7.34
CA SER A 129 -18.83 -7.35 8.64
C SER A 129 -17.49 -6.79 9.13
N PRO A 130 -17.40 -5.51 9.50
CA PRO A 130 -16.19 -4.90 10.04
C PRO A 130 -15.82 -5.41 11.44
N PHE A 131 -16.63 -6.31 12.02
CA PHE A 131 -16.41 -6.86 13.36
C PHE A 131 -15.58 -8.15 13.38
N GLY A 132 -15.00 -8.56 12.26
CA GLY A 132 -14.06 -9.70 12.21
C GLY A 132 -12.87 -9.51 13.15
N GLY A 133 -12.41 -10.60 13.77
CA GLY A 133 -11.30 -10.60 14.74
C GLY A 133 -9.96 -10.19 14.16
N ALA A 134 -9.78 -10.41 12.86
CA ALA A 134 -8.60 -9.98 12.11
C ALA A 134 -9.01 -9.22 10.85
N TYR A 135 -8.14 -8.34 10.41
CA TYR A 135 -8.21 -7.70 9.09
C TYR A 135 -7.04 -8.17 8.22
N TYR A 136 -7.27 -8.17 6.93
CA TYR A 136 -6.31 -8.49 5.87
C TYR A 136 -6.27 -7.31 4.92
N ILE A 137 -5.10 -6.70 4.75
CA ILE A 137 -4.91 -5.57 3.82
C ILE A 137 -3.94 -6.03 2.76
N HIS A 138 -4.37 -6.03 1.51
CA HIS A 138 -3.51 -6.19 0.36
C HIS A 138 -3.19 -4.82 -0.21
N CYS A 139 -1.91 -4.55 -0.43
CA CYS A 139 -1.45 -3.31 -1.05
C CYS A 139 -0.30 -3.56 -2.01
N ILE A 140 -0.11 -2.62 -2.92
CA ILE A 140 0.89 -2.67 -3.99
C ILE A 140 1.76 -1.42 -3.88
N LYS A 141 3.09 -1.59 -3.93
CA LYS A 141 4.01 -0.46 -3.95
C LYS A 141 3.88 0.26 -5.27
N GLN A 142 3.51 1.55 -5.22
CA GLN A 142 3.36 2.34 -6.44
C GLN A 142 4.72 2.50 -7.12
N VAL A 143 4.71 2.34 -8.43
CA VAL A 143 5.80 2.80 -9.27
C VAL A 143 5.64 4.31 -9.36
N ALA A 144 6.65 5.07 -8.95
CA ALA A 144 6.62 6.52 -9.14
C ALA A 144 6.35 6.79 -10.63
N PRO A 145 5.26 7.46 -11.00
CA PRO A 145 5.02 7.79 -12.38
C PRO A 145 6.18 8.68 -12.82
N LEU A 146 6.98 8.20 -13.78
CA LEU A 146 7.90 9.07 -14.49
C LEU A 146 7.03 10.08 -15.21
N THR A 147 6.85 11.24 -14.61
CA THR A 147 6.22 12.36 -15.31
C THR A 147 7.19 12.75 -16.41
N PRO A 148 6.94 12.42 -17.69
CA PRO A 148 7.83 12.84 -18.75
C PRO A 148 7.79 14.38 -18.72
N ILE A 149 8.94 14.99 -18.45
CA ILE A 149 9.11 16.41 -18.63
C ILE A 149 9.00 16.61 -20.15
N VAL A 150 7.80 16.91 -20.62
CA VAL A 150 7.59 17.31 -22.02
C VAL A 150 8.32 18.63 -22.17
N PRO A 151 9.48 18.68 -22.88
CA PRO A 151 10.15 19.94 -23.12
C PRO A 151 9.17 20.81 -23.88
N ARG A 152 8.83 21.97 -23.34
CA ARG A 152 8.07 22.97 -24.09
C ARG A 152 9.01 23.53 -25.16
N TRP A 153 9.08 22.86 -26.29
CA TRP A 153 9.66 23.42 -27.50
C TRP A 153 8.80 24.64 -27.85
N ARG A 154 9.29 25.81 -27.51
CA ARG A 154 8.75 27.03 -28.13
C ARG A 154 9.16 26.95 -29.59
N PRO A 155 8.23 26.86 -30.57
CA PRO A 155 8.61 27.00 -31.96
C PRO A 155 9.26 28.36 -32.08
N LEU A 156 10.55 28.36 -32.49
CA LEU A 156 11.21 29.58 -32.92
C LEU A 156 10.34 30.12 -34.09
N ARG A 157 9.62 31.21 -33.85
CA ARG A 157 8.97 31.95 -34.93
C ARG A 157 10.08 32.34 -35.88
N ALA A 158 10.20 31.63 -36.99
CA ALA A 158 11.00 32.06 -38.11
C ALA A 158 10.49 33.43 -38.48
N ARG A 159 11.27 34.47 -38.23
CA ARG A 159 11.03 35.80 -38.73
C ARG A 159 11.22 35.69 -40.24
N SER A 160 10.12 35.49 -40.97
CA SER A 160 10.13 35.67 -42.43
C SER A 160 10.46 37.12 -42.66
N SER A 161 11.71 37.44 -42.98
CA SER A 161 12.10 38.67 -43.60
C SER A 161 11.51 38.64 -45.02
N VAL A 162 10.31 39.21 -45.14
CA VAL A 162 9.77 39.55 -46.48
C VAL A 162 10.70 40.59 -47.05
N MET A 163 11.57 40.18 -48.01
CA MET A 163 12.29 41.13 -48.83
C MET A 163 11.27 41.87 -49.70
N PRO A 164 11.27 43.22 -49.73
CA PRO A 164 10.42 43.94 -50.66
C PRO A 164 10.88 43.66 -52.09
N ALA A 165 9.91 43.31 -52.93
CA ALA A 165 10.14 43.11 -54.35
C ALA A 165 10.66 44.43 -54.95
N THR A 166 11.83 44.39 -55.60
CA THR A 166 12.41 45.48 -56.34
C THR A 166 11.46 45.85 -57.52
N GLU A 167 11.03 47.07 -57.50
CA GLU A 167 10.21 47.73 -58.49
C GLU A 167 10.91 47.72 -59.87
N ASN A 168 10.19 47.20 -60.88
CA ASN A 168 10.64 47.12 -62.25
C ASN A 168 10.82 48.55 -62.85
N VAL A 169 12.05 48.97 -63.07
CA VAL A 169 12.38 50.14 -63.88
C VAL A 169 12.08 49.83 -65.33
N ARG A 170 10.94 50.32 -65.85
CA ARG A 170 10.62 50.30 -67.24
C ARG A 170 11.52 51.33 -67.97
N ALA A 171 12.56 50.86 -68.62
CA ALA A 171 13.33 51.68 -69.58
C ALA A 171 12.45 52.02 -70.76
N LYS A 172 12.22 53.35 -70.95
CA LYS A 172 11.53 53.91 -72.08
C LYS A 172 12.55 54.08 -73.25
N ILE A 173 12.47 53.18 -74.24
CA ILE A 173 13.21 53.35 -75.51
C ILE A 173 12.40 54.29 -76.36
N LYS A 174 12.93 55.47 -76.64
CA LYS A 174 12.49 56.35 -77.70
C LYS A 174 13.30 56.04 -78.96
N LEU A 175 12.58 55.65 -79.98
CA LEU A 175 13.09 55.56 -81.35
C LEU A 175 13.07 56.97 -81.99
N HIS A 176 14.17 57.32 -82.62
CA HIS A 176 14.26 58.17 -83.80
C HIS A 176 15.01 57.44 -84.86
#